data_7cccc3d518ac1b84a2b1f20978e1d23c
#
_entry.id   7cccc3d518ac1b84a2b1f20978e1d23c
#
_cell.length_a   1.000
_cell.length_b   1.000
_cell.length_c   1.000
_cell.angle_alpha   90.00
_cell.angle_beta   90.00
_cell.angle_gamma   90.00
#
_symmetry.space_group_name_H-M   'P 1'
#
loop_
_entity.id
_entity.type
_entity.pdbx_description
1 polymer ?
#
loop_
_entity_poly.entity_id
_entity_poly.type
_entity_poly.pdbx_seq_one_letter_code
_entity_poly.pdbx_strand_id
1 'polypeptide(L)'
;SILEQMYHPDRLTQPMRRIGARGSGKWEPISWDEAYDEIAEKLGHLSKTYGPESIVVFGGTGREACIFYYALTFSVLQSPNCCYTQSGWACYGPRCSIADYVLGAGYPELDYAGHLPGSYQDPRYILPKYVVVWGKEPLPSNGDGFFGHCLVDLMKLGTKIISIDPRITWVGAHDGNINLQVRPQTDTALA
;
A
#
# COMPACT_ATOMS: atom_id res chain seq x y z
N SER A 1 17.45 -8.23 -2.18
CA SER A 1 16.22 -8.68 -1.51
C SER A 1 15.77 -7.63 -0.49
N ILE A 2 14.58 -7.79 0.07
CA ILE A 2 14.09 -6.86 1.11
C ILE A 2 14.99 -6.89 2.36
N LEU A 3 15.57 -8.04 2.66
CA LEU A 3 16.52 -8.17 3.76
C LEU A 3 17.79 -7.37 3.53
N GLU A 4 18.31 -7.36 2.31
CA GLU A 4 19.48 -6.53 1.95
C GLU A 4 19.15 -5.04 2.13
N GLN A 5 17.96 -4.63 1.78
CA GLN A 5 17.52 -3.25 1.97
C GLN A 5 17.34 -2.89 3.46
N MET A 6 16.79 -3.82 4.26
CA MET A 6 16.60 -3.60 5.69
C MET A 6 17.91 -3.53 6.48
N TYR A 7 18.89 -4.34 6.09
CA TYR A 7 20.18 -4.45 6.77
C TYR A 7 21.35 -3.84 5.97
N HIS A 8 21.02 -2.96 5.03
CA HIS A 8 22.06 -2.29 4.23
C HIS A 8 22.95 -1.43 5.14
N PRO A 9 24.28 -1.43 4.96
CA PRO A 9 25.18 -0.63 5.80
C PRO A 9 24.91 0.88 5.73
N ASP A 10 24.38 1.39 4.62
CA ASP A 10 24.04 2.80 4.46
C ASP A 10 22.63 3.14 4.97
N ARG A 11 21.94 2.18 5.61
CA ARG A 11 20.62 2.46 6.18
C ARG A 11 20.74 3.41 7.36
N LEU A 12 19.92 4.47 7.36
CA LEU A 12 19.82 5.37 8.50
C LEU A 12 19.22 4.63 9.70
N THR A 13 19.96 4.61 10.81
CA THR A 13 19.56 3.94 12.05
C THR A 13 19.23 4.93 13.18
N GLN A 14 19.41 6.21 12.93
CA GLN A 14 19.16 7.29 13.88
C GLN A 14 18.69 8.55 13.15
N PRO A 15 18.04 9.50 13.84
CA PRO A 15 17.63 10.75 13.25
C PRO A 15 18.82 11.56 12.73
N MET A 16 18.60 12.29 11.66
CA MET A 16 19.62 13.15 11.04
C MET A 16 19.12 14.59 10.97
N ARG A 17 19.93 15.53 11.45
CA ARG A 17 19.66 16.97 11.31
C ARG A 17 20.49 17.56 10.18
N ARG A 18 19.88 18.37 9.35
CA ARG A 18 20.59 19.07 8.29
C ARG A 18 21.44 20.22 8.83
N ILE A 19 22.71 20.22 8.46
CA ILE A 19 23.71 21.23 8.83
C ILE A 19 24.13 22.07 7.62
N GLY A 20 23.28 22.78 7.04
CA GLY A 20 23.62 23.62 5.89
C GLY A 20 22.40 24.07 5.11
N ALA A 21 22.64 24.70 3.97
CA ALA A 21 21.58 25.12 3.10
C ALA A 21 20.77 23.92 2.59
N ARG A 22 19.48 24.15 2.32
CA ARG A 22 18.62 23.14 1.71
C ARG A 22 19.24 22.65 0.39
N GLY A 23 19.33 21.35 0.18
CA GLY A 23 19.97 20.75 -0.98
C GLY A 23 21.48 20.54 -0.88
N SER A 24 22.15 20.98 0.20
CA SER A 24 23.61 20.77 0.37
C SER A 24 24.01 19.31 0.61
N GLY A 25 23.07 18.47 0.99
CA GLY A 25 23.37 17.06 1.33
C GLY A 25 24.15 16.87 2.64
N LYS A 26 24.31 17.92 3.43
CA LYS A 26 25.07 17.84 4.69
C LYS A 26 24.15 17.55 5.85
N TRP A 27 24.45 16.47 6.59
CA TRP A 27 23.65 15.96 7.69
C TRP A 27 24.56 15.58 8.86
N GLU A 28 24.05 15.71 10.07
CA GLU A 28 24.66 15.19 11.28
C GLU A 28 23.67 14.30 12.03
N PRO A 29 24.15 13.21 12.64
CA PRO A 29 23.32 12.38 13.50
C PRO A 29 22.97 13.12 14.79
N ILE A 30 21.73 12.96 15.25
CA ILE A 30 21.24 13.47 16.53
C ILE A 30 20.52 12.36 17.29
N SER A 31 20.30 12.55 18.59
CA SER A 31 19.47 11.63 19.37
C SER A 31 17.98 11.75 19.03
N TRP A 32 17.19 10.74 19.41
CA TRP A 32 15.74 10.80 19.28
C TRP A 32 15.12 11.90 20.14
N ASP A 33 15.66 12.13 21.34
CA ASP A 33 15.16 13.17 22.24
C ASP A 33 15.39 14.56 21.63
N GLU A 34 16.59 14.82 21.10
CA GLU A 34 16.88 16.07 20.37
C GLU A 34 15.95 16.25 19.16
N ALA A 35 15.67 15.18 18.42
CA ALA A 35 14.77 15.25 17.28
C ALA A 35 13.33 15.57 17.69
N TYR A 36 12.83 14.95 18.75
CA TYR A 36 11.49 15.23 19.28
C TYR A 36 11.35 16.63 19.82
N ASP A 37 12.33 17.10 20.58
CA ASP A 37 12.32 18.45 21.14
C ASP A 37 12.34 19.52 20.03
N GLU A 38 13.20 19.37 19.04
CA GLU A 38 13.30 20.28 17.91
C GLU A 38 12.01 20.30 17.07
N ILE A 39 11.40 19.14 16.82
CA ILE A 39 10.13 19.03 16.08
C ILE A 39 9.00 19.68 16.89
N ALA A 40 8.90 19.38 18.18
CA ALA A 40 7.85 19.92 19.04
C ALA A 40 7.96 21.45 19.17
N GLU A 41 9.17 21.97 19.34
CA GLU A 41 9.42 23.42 19.39
C GLU A 41 8.98 24.10 18.09
N LYS A 42 9.41 23.57 16.93
CA LYS A 42 9.07 24.16 15.63
C LYS A 42 7.57 24.11 15.33
N LEU A 43 6.94 22.97 15.56
CA LEU A 43 5.50 22.83 15.36
C LEU A 43 4.70 23.72 16.30
N GLY A 44 5.11 23.78 17.58
CA GLY A 44 4.51 24.68 18.57
C GLY A 44 4.66 26.16 18.20
N HIS A 45 5.83 26.55 17.70
CA HIS A 45 6.06 27.91 17.24
C HIS A 45 5.19 28.26 16.02
N LEU A 46 5.12 27.38 15.02
CA LEU A 46 4.30 27.60 13.83
C LEU A 46 2.82 27.70 14.19
N SER A 47 2.32 26.79 14.99
CA SER A 47 0.92 26.79 15.43
C SER A 47 0.56 28.05 16.21
N LYS A 48 1.44 28.51 17.11
CA LYS A 48 1.22 29.75 17.89
C LYS A 48 1.29 31.02 17.04
N THR A 49 2.16 31.04 16.04
CA THR A 49 2.43 32.23 15.23
C THR A 49 1.44 32.39 14.08
N TYR A 50 1.10 31.31 13.42
CA TYR A 50 0.34 31.29 12.17
C TYR A 50 -0.98 30.51 12.24
N GLY A 51 -1.32 29.95 13.41
CA GLY A 51 -2.45 29.08 13.59
C GLY A 51 -2.18 27.61 13.23
N PRO A 52 -2.95 26.67 13.80
CA PRO A 52 -2.80 25.24 13.51
C PRO A 52 -3.03 24.90 12.04
N GLU A 53 -3.81 25.68 11.32
CA GLU A 53 -4.07 25.55 9.89
C GLU A 53 -2.83 25.76 9.00
N SER A 54 -1.75 26.32 9.57
CA SER A 54 -0.46 26.44 8.86
C SER A 54 0.29 25.11 8.74
N ILE A 55 -0.15 24.10 9.47
CA ILE A 55 0.45 22.76 9.50
C ILE A 55 -0.39 21.82 8.62
N VAL A 56 0.26 21.15 7.67
CA VAL A 56 -0.37 20.14 6.83
C VAL A 56 0.29 18.79 7.08
N VAL A 57 -0.49 17.77 7.39
CA VAL A 57 -0.01 16.42 7.55
C VAL A 57 -0.36 15.58 6.32
N PHE A 58 0.64 14.98 5.70
CA PHE A 58 0.47 14.07 4.59
C PHE A 58 0.55 12.64 5.06
N GLY A 59 -0.50 11.87 4.85
CA GLY A 59 -0.55 10.45 5.15
C GLY A 59 -0.65 9.59 3.90
N GLY A 60 -0.15 8.37 3.99
CA GLY A 60 -0.30 7.34 2.97
C GLY A 60 -1.37 6.32 3.34
N THR A 61 -1.42 5.23 2.59
CA THR A 61 -2.39 4.14 2.79
C THR A 61 -1.93 3.04 3.73
N GLY A 62 -0.86 3.23 4.48
CA GLY A 62 -0.40 2.22 5.45
C GLY A 62 -1.54 1.87 6.41
N ARG A 63 -2.03 0.63 6.36
CA ARG A 63 -3.23 0.21 7.08
C ARG A 63 -3.12 0.44 8.59
N GLU A 64 -2.02 0.03 9.17
CA GLU A 64 -1.78 0.16 10.60
C GLU A 64 -1.36 1.58 10.99
N ALA A 65 -0.73 2.31 10.07
CA ALA A 65 -0.21 3.65 10.35
C ALA A 65 -1.23 4.76 10.10
N CYS A 66 -2.30 4.52 9.33
CA CYS A 66 -3.25 5.56 8.97
C CYS A 66 -3.97 6.18 10.17
N ILE A 67 -4.21 5.41 11.22
CA ILE A 67 -4.84 5.91 12.45
C ILE A 67 -3.96 6.94 13.14
N PHE A 68 -2.66 6.72 13.15
CA PHE A 68 -1.72 7.58 13.88
C PHE A 68 -1.63 8.99 13.29
N TYR A 69 -1.56 9.14 11.97
CA TYR A 69 -1.46 10.48 11.40
C TYR A 69 -2.76 11.27 11.46
N TYR A 70 -3.92 10.61 11.43
CA TYR A 70 -5.19 11.28 11.70
C TYR A 70 -5.26 11.77 13.15
N ALA A 71 -4.91 10.91 14.10
CA ALA A 71 -4.86 11.28 15.51
C ALA A 71 -3.86 12.41 15.75
N LEU A 72 -2.67 12.34 15.17
CA LEU A 72 -1.67 13.40 15.23
C LEU A 72 -2.22 14.72 14.68
N THR A 73 -2.83 14.69 13.50
CA THR A 73 -3.33 15.90 12.83
C THR A 73 -4.44 16.56 13.60
N PHE A 74 -5.51 15.83 13.88
CA PHE A 74 -6.73 16.42 14.42
C PHE A 74 -6.71 16.58 15.94
N SER A 75 -6.12 15.63 16.67
CA SER A 75 -6.15 15.64 18.12
C SER A 75 -4.93 16.32 18.75
N VAL A 76 -3.75 16.13 18.20
CA VAL A 76 -2.51 16.67 18.77
C VAL A 76 -2.19 18.04 18.19
N LEU A 77 -2.12 18.16 16.88
CA LEU A 77 -1.79 19.41 16.19
C LEU A 77 -2.99 20.35 16.04
N GLN A 78 -4.20 19.83 16.22
CA GLN A 78 -5.46 20.56 16.04
C GLN A 78 -5.56 21.23 14.65
N SER A 79 -4.86 20.65 13.66
CA SER A 79 -4.86 21.15 12.30
C SER A 79 -6.05 20.57 11.52
N PRO A 80 -6.79 21.38 10.75
CA PRO A 80 -7.82 20.89 9.84
C PRO A 80 -7.22 20.24 8.58
N ASN A 81 -5.92 20.38 8.35
CA ASN A 81 -5.26 20.06 7.10
C ASN A 81 -4.60 18.67 7.15
N CYS A 82 -5.40 17.63 6.94
CA CYS A 82 -4.91 16.28 6.70
C CYS A 82 -5.05 15.94 5.22
N CYS A 83 -3.94 15.69 4.55
CA CYS A 83 -3.94 15.33 3.14
C CYS A 83 -3.70 13.82 2.98
N TYR A 84 -4.70 13.14 2.47
CA TYR A 84 -4.57 11.74 2.06
C TYR A 84 -3.92 11.74 0.69
N THR A 85 -2.67 11.34 0.63
CA THR A 85 -1.82 11.49 -0.55
C THR A 85 -2.31 10.72 -1.78
N GLN A 86 -1.60 10.87 -2.88
CA GLN A 86 -1.91 10.21 -4.16
C GLN A 86 -2.22 8.73 -4.05
N SER A 87 -1.62 8.00 -3.12
CA SER A 87 -1.93 6.58 -2.92
C SER A 87 -3.40 6.36 -2.54
N GLY A 88 -4.01 7.25 -1.78
CA GLY A 88 -5.45 7.23 -1.51
C GLY A 88 -6.28 7.46 -2.75
N TRP A 89 -5.97 8.50 -3.50
CA TRP A 89 -6.71 8.87 -4.71
C TRP A 89 -6.40 8.00 -5.93
N ALA A 90 -5.20 7.44 -6.02
CA ALA A 90 -4.81 6.56 -7.11
C ALA A 90 -5.13 5.08 -6.85
N CYS A 91 -5.41 4.67 -5.62
CA CYS A 91 -5.63 3.28 -5.22
C CYS A 91 -7.00 3.11 -4.55
N TYR A 92 -7.12 3.50 -3.28
CA TYR A 92 -8.35 3.31 -2.52
C TYR A 92 -9.52 4.15 -3.05
N GLY A 93 -9.30 5.40 -3.38
CA GLY A 93 -10.37 6.30 -3.82
C GLY A 93 -11.15 5.73 -5.00
N PRO A 94 -10.54 5.52 -6.17
CA PRO A 94 -11.22 4.95 -7.32
C PRO A 94 -11.75 3.55 -7.08
N ARG A 95 -10.96 2.68 -6.45
CA ARG A 95 -11.36 1.29 -6.19
C ARG A 95 -12.59 1.19 -5.29
N CYS A 96 -12.59 1.88 -4.15
CA CYS A 96 -13.73 1.87 -3.25
C CYS A 96 -14.96 2.51 -3.88
N SER A 97 -14.79 3.65 -4.56
CA SER A 97 -15.91 4.35 -5.19
C SER A 97 -16.55 3.53 -6.31
N ILE A 98 -15.75 2.90 -7.16
CA ILE A 98 -16.28 2.04 -8.22
C ILE A 98 -16.89 0.77 -7.66
N ALA A 99 -16.25 0.14 -6.67
CA ALA A 99 -16.79 -1.05 -6.03
C ALA A 99 -18.12 -0.76 -5.33
N ASP A 100 -18.23 0.37 -4.62
CA ASP A 100 -19.49 0.80 -3.99
C ASP A 100 -20.58 1.05 -5.04
N TYR A 101 -20.24 1.74 -6.12
CA TYR A 101 -21.18 2.03 -7.19
C TYR A 101 -21.67 0.78 -7.93
N VAL A 102 -20.76 -0.17 -8.24
CA VAL A 102 -21.08 -1.36 -9.04
C VAL A 102 -21.61 -2.51 -8.20
N LEU A 103 -21.04 -2.71 -7.01
CA LEU A 103 -21.30 -3.89 -6.18
C LEU A 103 -22.10 -3.57 -4.91
N GLY A 104 -22.31 -2.29 -4.59
CA GLY A 104 -22.94 -1.88 -3.36
C GLY A 104 -22.10 -2.10 -2.10
N ALA A 105 -20.80 -2.31 -2.26
CA ALA A 105 -19.87 -2.55 -1.16
C ALA A 105 -18.56 -1.80 -1.39
N GLY A 106 -18.22 -0.90 -0.51
CA GLY A 106 -17.10 0.03 -0.68
C GLY A 106 -15.71 -0.58 -0.73
N TYR A 107 -15.56 -1.81 -0.29
CA TYR A 107 -14.26 -2.47 -0.27
C TYR A 107 -14.37 -4.00 -0.31
N PRO A 108 -14.72 -4.58 -1.45
CA PRO A 108 -14.62 -6.02 -1.56
C PRO A 108 -13.15 -6.41 -1.66
N GLU A 109 -12.56 -6.78 -0.56
CA GLU A 109 -11.43 -7.69 -0.60
C GLU A 109 -12.01 -9.06 -0.86
N LEU A 110 -11.82 -9.52 -2.08
CA LEU A 110 -12.31 -10.83 -2.47
C LEU A 110 -11.58 -11.88 -1.65
N ASP A 111 -12.29 -12.49 -0.74
CA ASP A 111 -11.89 -13.74 -0.11
C ASP A 111 -12.07 -14.90 -1.10
N TYR A 112 -11.44 -14.74 -2.28
CA TYR A 112 -11.51 -15.78 -3.33
C TYR A 112 -10.70 -17.01 -2.94
N ALA A 113 -9.86 -16.88 -1.98
CA ALA A 113 -8.91 -17.89 -1.61
C ALA A 113 -9.13 -18.42 -0.22
N GLY A 114 -10.15 -17.92 0.47
CA GLY A 114 -10.39 -18.39 1.80
C GLY A 114 -9.16 -18.31 2.68
N HIS A 115 -8.50 -17.16 2.68
CA HIS A 115 -7.46 -16.92 3.68
C HIS A 115 -8.01 -16.94 5.11
N LEU A 116 -9.31 -17.12 5.23
CA LEU A 116 -9.93 -17.52 6.48
C LEU A 116 -9.73 -19.02 6.68
N PRO A 117 -9.18 -19.44 7.83
CA PRO A 117 -9.04 -20.85 8.14
C PRO A 117 -10.35 -21.62 7.93
N GLY A 118 -10.29 -22.71 7.19
CA GLY A 118 -11.44 -23.58 6.96
C GLY A 118 -12.29 -23.28 5.75
N SER A 119 -12.05 -22.21 5.00
CA SER A 119 -12.86 -21.88 3.81
C SER A 119 -12.86 -22.98 2.75
N TYR A 120 -11.72 -23.61 2.50
CA TYR A 120 -11.65 -24.77 1.57
C TYR A 120 -12.31 -26.04 2.11
N GLN A 121 -12.57 -26.11 3.40
CA GLN A 121 -13.19 -27.22 4.08
C GLN A 121 -14.70 -27.03 4.23
N ASP A 122 -15.22 -25.85 3.95
CA ASP A 122 -16.64 -25.59 3.94
C ASP A 122 -17.27 -26.32 2.73
N PRO A 123 -18.24 -27.22 2.94
CA PRO A 123 -18.88 -27.95 1.84
C PRO A 123 -19.65 -27.04 0.86
N ARG A 124 -19.88 -25.78 1.23
CA ARG A 124 -20.50 -24.78 0.38
C ARG A 124 -19.49 -24.02 -0.47
N TYR A 125 -18.18 -24.18 -0.20
CA TYR A 125 -17.15 -23.50 -0.95
C TYR A 125 -17.10 -24.01 -2.40
N ILE A 126 -17.24 -23.11 -3.33
CA ILE A 126 -17.15 -23.41 -4.76
C ILE A 126 -15.80 -22.92 -5.26
N LEU A 127 -14.93 -23.86 -5.61
CA LEU A 127 -13.63 -23.54 -6.17
C LEU A 127 -13.79 -22.78 -7.49
N PRO A 128 -13.23 -21.57 -7.63
CA PRO A 128 -13.27 -20.85 -8.89
C PRO A 128 -12.51 -21.64 -9.97
N LYS A 129 -13.11 -21.79 -11.16
CA LYS A 129 -12.44 -22.41 -12.30
C LYS A 129 -11.32 -21.54 -12.84
N TYR A 130 -11.52 -20.24 -12.84
CA TYR A 130 -10.58 -19.23 -13.29
C TYR A 130 -10.51 -18.07 -12.32
N VAL A 131 -9.31 -17.51 -12.16
CA VAL A 131 -9.08 -16.21 -11.51
C VAL A 131 -8.37 -15.31 -12.52
N VAL A 132 -8.91 -14.12 -12.73
CA VAL A 132 -8.30 -13.11 -13.59
C VAL A 132 -7.40 -12.24 -12.73
N VAL A 133 -6.12 -12.18 -13.07
CA VAL A 133 -5.12 -11.32 -12.44
C VAL A 133 -4.73 -10.24 -13.45
N TRP A 134 -5.21 -9.04 -13.25
CA TRP A 134 -5.06 -7.94 -14.20
C TRP A 134 -4.20 -6.82 -13.66
N GLY A 135 -3.07 -6.54 -14.32
CA GLY A 135 -2.14 -5.50 -13.92
C GLY A 135 -1.51 -5.71 -12.55
N LYS A 136 -1.40 -6.96 -12.12
CA LYS A 136 -0.93 -7.32 -10.79
C LYS A 136 -0.03 -8.55 -10.84
N GLU A 137 1.08 -8.51 -10.11
CA GLU A 137 1.89 -9.70 -9.83
C GLU A 137 1.83 -9.97 -8.32
N PRO A 138 0.90 -10.81 -7.87
CA PRO A 138 0.61 -10.96 -6.45
C PRO A 138 1.70 -11.73 -5.68
N LEU A 139 2.56 -12.49 -6.34
CA LEU A 139 3.60 -13.27 -5.66
C LEU A 139 4.68 -12.37 -5.05
N PRO A 140 5.38 -11.52 -5.83
CA PRO A 140 6.42 -10.65 -5.28
C PRO A 140 5.92 -9.30 -4.76
N SER A 141 4.73 -8.85 -5.16
CA SER A 141 4.26 -7.48 -4.89
C SER A 141 3.01 -7.40 -4.03
N ASN A 142 2.79 -8.40 -3.21
CA ASN A 142 1.66 -8.41 -2.31
C ASN A 142 2.07 -7.98 -0.90
N GLY A 143 1.75 -6.74 -0.54
CA GLY A 143 2.06 -6.19 0.78
C GLY A 143 1.32 -6.86 1.94
N ASP A 144 0.18 -7.49 1.68
CA ASP A 144 -0.64 -8.12 2.71
C ASP A 144 -0.24 -9.58 3.00
N GLY A 145 0.64 -10.14 2.21
CA GLY A 145 1.22 -11.46 2.43
C GLY A 145 0.33 -12.66 2.11
N PHE A 146 -0.99 -12.49 2.11
CA PHE A 146 -1.93 -13.59 1.95
C PHE A 146 -2.34 -13.88 0.51
N PHE A 147 -2.52 -12.87 -0.32
CA PHE A 147 -3.00 -13.05 -1.70
C PHE A 147 -2.13 -13.97 -2.55
N GLY A 148 -0.82 -13.85 -2.42
CA GLY A 148 0.10 -14.74 -3.13
C GLY A 148 -0.07 -16.20 -2.70
N HIS A 149 -0.14 -16.45 -1.41
CA HIS A 149 -0.40 -17.78 -0.85
C HIS A 149 -1.73 -18.34 -1.33
N CYS A 150 -2.77 -17.57 -1.19
CA CYS A 150 -4.11 -17.96 -1.58
C CYS A 150 -4.19 -18.31 -3.07
N LEU A 151 -3.54 -17.53 -3.92
CA LEU A 151 -3.49 -17.80 -5.36
C LEU A 151 -2.76 -19.10 -5.67
N VAL A 152 -1.64 -19.36 -4.98
CA VAL A 152 -0.90 -20.63 -5.10
C VAL A 152 -1.74 -21.81 -4.65
N ASP A 153 -2.48 -21.67 -3.56
CA ASP A 153 -3.36 -22.74 -3.07
C ASP A 153 -4.52 -23.01 -4.01
N LEU A 154 -5.13 -21.98 -4.59
CA LEU A 154 -6.13 -22.13 -5.64
C LEU A 154 -5.57 -22.88 -6.86
N MET A 155 -4.36 -22.53 -7.29
CA MET A 155 -3.69 -23.22 -8.41
C MET A 155 -3.44 -24.70 -8.09
N LYS A 156 -2.99 -25.03 -6.86
CA LYS A 156 -2.84 -26.41 -6.41
C LYS A 156 -4.16 -27.18 -6.41
N LEU A 157 -5.25 -26.50 -6.13
CA LEU A 157 -6.60 -27.08 -6.16
C LEU A 157 -7.18 -27.20 -7.58
N GLY A 158 -6.49 -26.66 -8.59
CA GLY A 158 -6.88 -26.80 -10.00
C GLY A 158 -7.47 -25.54 -10.63
N THR A 159 -7.54 -24.43 -9.93
CA THR A 159 -7.93 -23.14 -10.50
C THR A 159 -6.88 -22.68 -11.51
N LYS A 160 -7.33 -22.27 -12.70
CA LYS A 160 -6.47 -21.67 -13.73
C LYS A 160 -6.45 -20.17 -13.62
N ILE A 161 -5.31 -19.56 -13.93
CA ILE A 161 -5.16 -18.12 -13.90
C ILE A 161 -5.16 -17.56 -15.31
N ILE A 162 -5.87 -16.45 -15.49
CA ILE A 162 -5.77 -15.59 -16.67
C ILE A 162 -5.00 -14.35 -16.23
N SER A 163 -3.74 -14.27 -16.62
CA SER A 163 -2.88 -13.13 -16.31
C SER A 163 -2.94 -12.11 -17.45
N ILE A 164 -3.30 -10.89 -17.13
CA ILE A 164 -3.34 -9.76 -18.07
C ILE A 164 -2.33 -8.72 -17.59
N ASP A 165 -1.18 -8.66 -18.25
CA ASP A 165 -0.07 -7.76 -17.87
C ASP A 165 0.77 -7.47 -19.13
N PRO A 166 1.40 -6.30 -19.24
CA PRO A 166 2.38 -6.03 -20.29
C PRO A 166 3.59 -6.94 -20.25
N ARG A 167 3.88 -7.50 -19.09
CA ARG A 167 5.00 -8.43 -18.86
C ARG A 167 4.48 -9.85 -18.73
N ILE A 168 5.34 -10.82 -18.98
CA ILE A 168 5.08 -12.20 -18.55
C ILE A 168 5.35 -12.25 -17.04
N THR A 169 4.29 -12.36 -16.26
CA THR A 169 4.36 -12.50 -14.81
C THR A 169 4.67 -13.95 -14.42
N TRP A 170 5.14 -14.15 -13.19
CA TRP A 170 5.40 -15.52 -12.69
C TRP A 170 4.13 -16.38 -12.72
N VAL A 171 3.01 -15.77 -12.37
CA VAL A 171 1.71 -16.44 -12.42
C VAL A 171 1.29 -16.73 -13.86
N GLY A 172 1.52 -15.80 -14.80
CA GLY A 172 1.23 -15.97 -16.22
C GLY A 172 2.11 -17.01 -16.89
N ALA A 173 3.34 -17.19 -16.41
CA ALA A 173 4.29 -18.17 -16.95
C ALA A 173 4.05 -19.59 -16.46
N HIS A 174 3.17 -19.82 -15.49
CA HIS A 174 2.90 -21.14 -14.95
C HIS A 174 2.10 -22.00 -15.95
N ASP A 175 2.47 -23.27 -16.07
CA ASP A 175 1.83 -24.21 -16.97
C ASP A 175 0.31 -24.31 -16.74
N GLY A 176 -0.44 -24.28 -17.84
CA GLY A 176 -1.89 -24.36 -17.81
C GLY A 176 -2.61 -23.03 -17.54
N ASN A 177 -1.90 -21.97 -17.23
CA ASN A 177 -2.45 -20.62 -17.15
C ASN A 177 -2.49 -19.94 -18.53
N ILE A 178 -3.29 -18.89 -18.63
CA ILE A 178 -3.41 -18.08 -19.84
C ILE A 178 -2.72 -16.76 -19.58
N ASN A 179 -1.79 -16.38 -20.46
CA ASN A 179 -1.12 -15.08 -20.36
C ASN A 179 -1.53 -14.21 -21.56
N LEU A 180 -2.13 -13.07 -21.25
CA LEU A 180 -2.52 -12.05 -22.23
C LEU A 180 -1.61 -10.83 -22.05
N GLN A 181 -0.63 -10.69 -22.94
CA GLN A 181 0.21 -9.50 -22.97
C GLN A 181 -0.54 -8.36 -23.62
N VAL A 182 -0.75 -7.29 -22.85
CA VAL A 182 -1.40 -6.07 -23.34
C VAL A 182 -0.37 -4.95 -23.52
N ARG A 183 -0.62 -4.08 -24.46
CA ARG A 183 0.17 -2.86 -24.59
C ARG A 183 -0.15 -1.96 -23.40
N PRO A 184 0.85 -1.37 -22.72
CA PRO A 184 0.58 -0.41 -21.63
C PRO A 184 -0.44 0.65 -22.03
N GLN A 185 -1.35 1.00 -21.12
CA GLN A 185 -2.44 1.97 -21.30
C GLN A 185 -3.55 1.56 -22.31
N THR A 186 -3.64 0.28 -22.64
CA THR A 186 -4.73 -0.22 -23.52
C THR A 186 -5.74 -1.09 -22.76
N ASP A 187 -5.73 -1.08 -21.46
CA ASP A 187 -6.62 -1.88 -20.61
C ASP A 187 -8.10 -1.65 -20.94
N THR A 188 -8.49 -0.40 -21.12
CA THR A 188 -9.87 -0.03 -21.47
C THR A 188 -10.31 -0.58 -22.83
N ALA A 189 -9.38 -0.81 -23.75
CA ALA A 189 -9.70 -1.38 -25.04
C ALA A 189 -9.85 -2.93 -24.98
N LEU A 190 -9.27 -3.55 -23.93
CA LEU A 190 -9.42 -4.97 -23.68
C LEU A 190 -10.71 -5.28 -22.90
N ALA A 191 -11.09 -4.38 -21.97
CA ALA A 191 -12.29 -4.52 -21.15
C ALA A 191 -13.58 -4.35 -21.94
#